data_3c6878acbba8638ae19b34890458fe89
#
_entry.id   3c6878acbba8638ae19b34890458fe89
#
_cell.length_a   1.000
_cell.length_b   1.000
_cell.length_c   1.000
_cell.angle_alpha   90.00
_cell.angle_beta   90.00
_cell.angle_gamma   90.00
#
_symmetry.space_group_name_H-M   'P 1'
#
loop_
_entity.id
_entity.type
_entity.pdbx_description
1 polymer ?
#
loop_
_entity_poly.entity_id
_entity_poly.type
_entity_poly.pdbx_seq_one_letter_code
_entity_poly.pdbx_strand_id
1 'polypeptide(L)'
;MISAADREKAVELIDEAVSNGASCKKACERLGLTERTYYRWKRRKTKTDSYEDGRPNAEHSNPRNKLPDEARHQIIDICNQPEYASKAPCDIVPDLADKGTYIASESTFYRVLREEKMQNHRGRSEAPKTKKPTTYRATAPNQVYMWDITYLNGPHKGMFYYLYLFSDLYDRSIVGWEVYEEESAEHASELIRQICLKQGRLTTQPLVLHSDNGSPMKGATMLATLYQLGITPSNSRPRVSNDNPYAESLFKTLKYRPDYQPKGFATLQEAREWVSLFVQWYNYEHHHSGLKFLTPDQRRSGKSQEILEKRHQVYEAAKEKYPERWNGRATRDWSLPDLSLIHI
;
A
#
# COMPACT_ATOMS: atom_id res chain seq x y z
N MET A 1 27.07 -12.60 12.52
CA MET A 1 28.43 -13.23 12.40
C MET A 1 29.01 -13.26 13.80
N ILE A 2 29.60 -14.39 14.29
CA ILE A 2 30.15 -14.50 15.65
C ILE A 2 31.46 -13.68 15.70
N SER A 3 31.59 -12.79 16.68
CA SER A 3 32.78 -11.94 16.85
C SER A 3 34.04 -12.75 17.21
N ALA A 4 35.24 -12.18 17.01
CA ALA A 4 36.48 -12.82 17.39
C ALA A 4 36.55 -13.10 18.90
N ALA A 5 36.11 -12.16 19.74
CA ALA A 5 36.02 -12.28 21.19
C ALA A 5 35.08 -13.42 21.63
N ASP A 6 33.91 -13.53 20.99
CA ASP A 6 32.97 -14.62 21.30
C ASP A 6 33.51 -15.99 20.91
N ARG A 7 34.29 -16.07 19.81
CA ARG A 7 34.95 -17.31 19.39
C ARG A 7 36.05 -17.74 20.38
N GLU A 8 36.83 -16.78 20.85
CA GLU A 8 37.85 -17.00 21.85
C GLU A 8 37.23 -17.54 23.14
N LYS A 9 36.24 -16.83 23.68
CA LYS A 9 35.55 -17.26 24.89
C LYS A 9 34.87 -18.62 24.74
N ALA A 10 34.28 -18.91 23.59
CA ALA A 10 33.67 -20.22 23.35
C ALA A 10 34.68 -21.32 23.33
N VAL A 11 35.87 -21.11 22.72
CA VAL A 11 36.98 -22.10 22.72
C VAL A 11 37.50 -22.32 24.13
N GLU A 12 37.73 -21.28 24.93
CA GLU A 12 38.18 -21.37 26.32
C GLU A 12 37.20 -22.18 27.17
N LEU A 13 35.91 -21.92 27.09
CA LEU A 13 34.87 -22.65 27.82
C LEU A 13 34.82 -24.14 27.44
N ILE A 14 35.00 -24.45 26.14
CA ILE A 14 35.05 -25.85 25.68
C ILE A 14 36.34 -26.53 26.20
N ASP A 15 37.50 -25.87 26.13
CA ASP A 15 38.77 -26.37 26.62
C ASP A 15 38.74 -26.64 28.14
N GLU A 16 38.15 -25.72 28.91
CA GLU A 16 37.94 -25.88 30.36
C GLU A 16 37.03 -27.08 30.65
N ALA A 17 35.88 -27.18 29.97
CA ALA A 17 34.95 -28.30 30.15
C ALA A 17 35.61 -29.65 29.81
N VAL A 18 36.41 -29.72 28.75
CA VAL A 18 37.13 -30.92 28.34
C VAL A 18 38.24 -31.29 29.32
N SER A 19 38.99 -30.31 29.85
CA SER A 19 40.01 -30.55 30.89
C SER A 19 39.42 -31.06 32.20
N ASN A 20 38.19 -30.72 32.50
CA ASN A 20 37.41 -31.20 33.64
C ASN A 20 36.66 -32.54 33.36
N GLY A 21 36.99 -33.21 32.26
CA GLY A 21 36.50 -34.58 31.92
C GLY A 21 35.21 -34.62 31.10
N ALA A 22 34.71 -33.49 30.59
CA ALA A 22 33.56 -33.49 29.71
C ALA A 22 33.91 -33.96 28.28
N SER A 23 32.98 -34.62 27.59
CA SER A 23 33.12 -34.92 26.18
C SER A 23 33.10 -33.64 25.34
N CYS A 24 34.11 -33.46 24.46
CA CYS A 24 34.18 -32.31 23.54
C CYS A 24 32.92 -32.12 22.75
N LYS A 25 32.29 -33.20 22.28
CA LYS A 25 31.02 -33.16 21.57
C LYS A 25 29.91 -32.53 22.37
N LYS A 26 29.74 -33.00 23.63
CA LYS A 26 28.69 -32.45 24.56
C LYS A 26 28.94 -31.00 24.92
N ALA A 27 30.21 -30.61 25.14
CA ALA A 27 30.59 -29.24 25.42
C ALA A 27 30.27 -28.30 24.24
N CYS A 28 30.60 -28.71 23.01
CA CYS A 28 30.24 -27.98 21.79
C CYS A 28 28.70 -27.85 21.63
N GLU A 29 27.98 -28.93 21.81
CA GLU A 29 26.49 -28.95 21.69
C GLU A 29 25.83 -27.96 22.66
N ARG A 30 26.33 -27.81 23.87
CA ARG A 30 25.84 -26.87 24.89
C ARG A 30 25.96 -25.39 24.44
N LEU A 31 26.95 -25.09 23.63
CA LEU A 31 27.18 -23.75 23.05
C LEU A 31 26.55 -23.62 21.64
N GLY A 32 25.79 -24.62 21.18
CA GLY A 32 25.20 -24.61 19.84
C GLY A 32 26.25 -24.69 18.71
N LEU A 33 27.41 -25.27 19.01
CA LEU A 33 28.52 -25.41 18.06
C LEU A 33 28.72 -26.88 17.65
N THR A 34 29.32 -27.09 16.49
CA THR A 34 29.81 -28.42 16.11
C THR A 34 31.27 -28.56 16.45
N GLU A 35 31.76 -29.79 16.78
CA GLU A 35 33.19 -30.06 17.01
C GLU A 35 34.06 -29.60 15.84
N ARG A 36 33.54 -29.72 14.60
CA ARG A 36 34.24 -29.22 13.39
C ARG A 36 34.47 -27.71 13.46
N THR A 37 33.54 -26.95 13.99
CA THR A 37 33.65 -25.48 14.15
C THR A 37 34.68 -25.15 15.22
N TYR A 38 34.62 -25.80 16.36
CA TYR A 38 35.58 -25.66 17.45
C TYR A 38 37.02 -25.95 16.98
N TYR A 39 37.28 -27.13 16.37
CA TYR A 39 38.65 -27.47 15.87
C TYR A 39 39.10 -26.52 14.77
N ARG A 40 38.21 -26.01 13.92
CA ARG A 40 38.53 -25.01 12.90
C ARG A 40 39.01 -23.71 13.53
N TRP A 41 38.36 -23.25 14.59
CA TRP A 41 38.76 -22.02 15.28
C TRP A 41 40.09 -22.23 16.03
N LYS A 42 40.27 -23.34 16.72
CA LYS A 42 41.50 -23.69 17.42
C LYS A 42 42.68 -23.77 16.45
N ARG A 43 42.54 -24.48 15.33
CA ARG A 43 43.56 -24.55 14.28
C ARG A 43 43.89 -23.17 13.71
N ARG A 44 42.90 -22.30 13.58
CA ARG A 44 43.13 -20.96 13.09
C ARG A 44 43.94 -20.14 14.08
N LYS A 45 43.60 -20.13 15.36
CA LYS A 45 44.39 -19.47 16.42
C LYS A 45 45.86 -19.93 16.37
N THR A 46 46.09 -21.22 16.22
CA THR A 46 47.46 -21.77 16.11
C THR A 46 48.21 -21.27 14.87
N LYS A 47 47.50 -21.01 13.75
CA LYS A 47 48.15 -20.58 12.50
C LYS A 47 48.32 -19.07 12.35
N THR A 48 47.38 -18.28 12.87
CA THR A 48 47.31 -16.83 12.64
C THR A 48 47.34 -15.99 13.90
N ASP A 49 47.49 -16.63 15.05
CA ASP A 49 47.37 -16.02 16.39
C ASP A 49 46.09 -15.16 16.60
N SER A 50 45.05 -15.42 15.80
CA SER A 50 43.78 -14.66 15.85
C SER A 50 42.55 -15.55 15.62
N TYR A 51 41.43 -15.20 16.29
CA TYR A 51 40.11 -15.79 16.03
C TYR A 51 39.31 -15.02 14.99
N GLU A 52 39.84 -13.98 14.36
CA GLU A 52 39.16 -13.21 13.34
C GLU A 52 38.73 -14.05 12.13
N ASP A 53 37.65 -13.64 11.48
CA ASP A 53 37.19 -14.28 10.24
C ASP A 53 38.00 -13.78 9.05
N GLY A 54 38.90 -14.59 8.52
CA GLY A 54 39.69 -14.21 7.36
C GLY A 54 38.99 -14.30 6.01
N ARG A 55 37.71 -14.72 6.00
CA ARG A 55 36.95 -14.82 4.74
C ARG A 55 36.67 -13.45 4.10
N PRO A 56 36.37 -12.38 4.85
CA PRO A 56 36.21 -11.04 4.26
C PRO A 56 37.48 -10.51 3.59
N ASN A 57 38.65 -10.89 4.13
CA ASN A 57 39.95 -10.42 3.66
C ASN A 57 40.71 -11.46 2.84
N ALA A 58 40.06 -12.57 2.43
CA ALA A 58 40.68 -13.58 1.60
C ALA A 58 40.83 -13.01 0.19
N GLU A 59 42.07 -13.10 -0.33
CA GLU A 59 42.31 -12.85 -1.74
C GLU A 59 41.61 -13.93 -2.57
N HIS A 60 40.57 -13.51 -3.27
CA HIS A 60 39.88 -14.37 -4.22
C HIS A 60 40.65 -14.34 -5.53
N SER A 61 41.08 -15.51 -6.01
CA SER A 61 41.64 -15.62 -7.35
C SER A 61 40.63 -15.11 -8.36
N ASN A 62 41.08 -14.28 -9.29
CA ASN A 62 40.21 -13.78 -10.37
C ASN A 62 39.62 -14.96 -11.15
N PRO A 63 38.29 -15.05 -11.26
CA PRO A 63 37.68 -16.10 -12.09
C PRO A 63 38.16 -16.01 -13.52
N ARG A 64 38.35 -17.15 -14.20
CA ARG A 64 38.79 -17.19 -15.60
C ARG A 64 37.91 -16.41 -16.57
N ASN A 65 36.66 -16.20 -16.20
CA ASN A 65 35.65 -15.43 -16.96
C ASN A 65 35.48 -13.98 -16.48
N LYS A 66 36.39 -13.45 -15.65
CA LYS A 66 36.39 -12.04 -15.28
C LYS A 66 36.67 -11.21 -16.52
N LEU A 67 35.82 -10.22 -16.76
CA LEU A 67 35.99 -9.29 -17.88
C LEU A 67 37.31 -8.50 -17.69
N PRO A 68 38.18 -8.44 -18.72
CA PRO A 68 39.38 -7.61 -18.68
C PRO A 68 39.07 -6.14 -18.50
N ASP A 69 39.99 -5.40 -17.89
CA ASP A 69 39.77 -3.96 -17.64
C ASP A 69 39.67 -3.15 -18.94
N GLU A 70 40.38 -3.56 -20.01
CA GLU A 70 40.25 -2.96 -21.33
C GLU A 70 38.83 -3.09 -21.88
N ALA A 71 38.19 -4.26 -21.73
CA ALA A 71 36.81 -4.44 -22.18
C ALA A 71 35.81 -3.65 -21.32
N ARG A 72 36.13 -3.43 -20.05
CA ARG A 72 35.29 -2.52 -19.19
C ARG A 72 35.35 -1.08 -19.69
N HIS A 73 36.54 -0.57 -20.00
CA HIS A 73 36.71 0.78 -20.56
C HIS A 73 35.99 0.91 -21.91
N GLN A 74 36.12 -0.09 -22.79
CA GLN A 74 35.40 -0.10 -24.07
C GLN A 74 33.89 0.00 -23.90
N ILE A 75 33.31 -0.70 -22.92
CA ILE A 75 31.87 -0.62 -22.60
C ILE A 75 31.48 0.81 -22.19
N ILE A 76 32.28 1.44 -21.31
CA ILE A 76 32.03 2.79 -20.83
C ILE A 76 32.13 3.80 -21.99
N ASP A 77 33.17 3.71 -22.79
CA ASP A 77 33.39 4.60 -23.93
C ASP A 77 32.30 4.49 -24.96
N ILE A 78 31.86 3.29 -25.30
CA ILE A 78 30.75 3.06 -26.23
C ILE A 78 29.46 3.65 -25.67
N CYS A 79 29.14 3.37 -24.41
CA CYS A 79 27.93 3.89 -23.80
C CYS A 79 27.89 5.43 -23.68
N ASN A 80 29.05 6.10 -23.75
CA ASN A 80 29.16 7.56 -23.72
C ASN A 80 29.17 8.19 -25.12
N GLN A 81 29.22 7.41 -26.20
CA GLN A 81 29.13 7.97 -27.55
C GLN A 81 27.76 8.65 -27.76
N PRO A 82 27.70 9.74 -28.52
CA PRO A 82 26.44 10.44 -28.79
C PRO A 82 25.32 9.53 -29.35
N GLU A 83 25.70 8.56 -30.18
CA GLU A 83 24.81 7.57 -30.78
C GLU A 83 24.15 6.65 -29.74
N TYR A 84 24.86 6.33 -28.66
CA TYR A 84 24.42 5.38 -27.63
C TYR A 84 24.04 6.05 -26.30
N ALA A 85 24.26 7.32 -26.15
CA ALA A 85 24.05 8.04 -24.88
C ALA A 85 22.63 7.95 -24.30
N SER A 86 21.63 7.74 -25.17
CA SER A 86 20.21 7.58 -24.77
C SER A 86 19.69 6.16 -24.89
N LYS A 87 20.49 5.22 -25.41
CA LYS A 87 20.08 3.82 -25.61
C LYS A 87 20.36 2.97 -24.38
N ALA A 88 19.53 1.96 -24.17
CA ALA A 88 19.75 0.95 -23.14
C ALA A 88 20.74 -0.13 -23.61
N PRO A 89 21.45 -0.84 -22.70
CA PRO A 89 22.30 -1.95 -23.08
C PRO A 89 21.63 -3.04 -23.93
N CYS A 90 20.33 -3.29 -23.74
CA CYS A 90 19.57 -4.23 -24.57
C CYS A 90 19.39 -3.77 -26.04
N ASP A 91 19.58 -2.49 -26.33
CA ASP A 91 19.56 -1.96 -27.68
C ASP A 91 20.99 -1.82 -28.24
N ILE A 92 21.96 -1.49 -27.35
CA ILE A 92 23.37 -1.29 -27.74
C ILE A 92 24.03 -2.59 -28.16
N VAL A 93 23.86 -3.66 -27.38
CA VAL A 93 24.55 -4.94 -27.65
C VAL A 93 24.14 -5.56 -28.98
N PRO A 94 22.85 -5.63 -29.34
CA PRO A 94 22.43 -6.08 -30.67
C PRO A 94 22.95 -5.18 -31.79
N ASP A 95 22.89 -3.85 -31.64
CA ASP A 95 23.37 -2.90 -32.65
C ASP A 95 24.90 -3.04 -32.90
N LEU A 96 25.66 -3.30 -31.85
CA LEU A 96 27.10 -3.64 -31.97
C LEU A 96 27.33 -4.98 -32.69
N ALA A 97 26.48 -5.97 -32.41
CA ALA A 97 26.57 -7.26 -33.09
C ALA A 97 26.23 -7.13 -34.58
N ASP A 98 25.27 -6.34 -34.96
CA ASP A 98 24.92 -6.00 -36.35
C ASP A 98 26.09 -5.30 -37.07
N LYS A 99 26.92 -4.55 -36.32
CA LYS A 99 28.16 -3.93 -36.80
C LYS A 99 29.38 -4.87 -36.75
N GLY A 100 29.15 -6.15 -36.40
CA GLY A 100 30.19 -7.16 -36.33
C GLY A 100 31.08 -7.12 -35.05
N THR A 101 30.64 -6.40 -34.04
CA THR A 101 31.40 -6.24 -32.77
C THR A 101 30.68 -6.91 -31.61
N TYR A 102 31.37 -7.79 -30.88
CA TYR A 102 30.88 -8.35 -29.62
C TYR A 102 31.88 -8.13 -28.51
N ILE A 103 31.51 -7.45 -27.43
CA ILE A 103 32.39 -7.19 -26.30
C ILE A 103 31.98 -8.06 -25.11
N ALA A 104 30.69 -7.99 -24.73
CA ALA A 104 30.13 -8.73 -23.60
C ALA A 104 28.61 -8.81 -23.72
N SER A 105 27.99 -9.65 -22.89
CA SER A 105 26.52 -9.74 -22.81
C SER A 105 25.89 -8.47 -22.23
N GLU A 106 24.61 -8.27 -22.53
CA GLU A 106 23.78 -7.17 -21.98
C GLU A 106 23.87 -7.09 -20.45
N SER A 107 23.79 -8.25 -19.77
CA SER A 107 23.90 -8.32 -18.30
C SER A 107 25.26 -7.79 -17.80
N THR A 108 26.33 -7.99 -18.57
CA THR A 108 27.67 -7.47 -18.24
C THR A 108 27.71 -5.95 -18.43
N PHE A 109 27.12 -5.42 -19.50
CA PHE A 109 26.99 -3.98 -19.70
C PHE A 109 26.24 -3.32 -18.54
N TYR A 110 25.07 -3.88 -18.14
CA TYR A 110 24.33 -3.38 -16.99
C TYR A 110 25.13 -3.43 -15.69
N ARG A 111 25.95 -4.48 -15.47
CA ARG A 111 26.79 -4.59 -14.27
C ARG A 111 27.87 -3.52 -14.26
N VAL A 112 28.60 -3.34 -15.36
CA VAL A 112 29.65 -2.31 -15.48
C VAL A 112 29.05 -0.91 -15.26
N LEU A 113 27.96 -0.59 -15.94
CA LEU A 113 27.31 0.72 -15.77
C LEU A 113 26.80 0.96 -14.35
N ARG A 114 26.37 -0.09 -13.63
CA ARG A 114 25.94 0.01 -12.22
C ARG A 114 27.14 0.28 -11.31
N GLU A 115 28.25 -0.42 -11.50
CA GLU A 115 29.48 -0.24 -10.74
C GLU A 115 30.00 1.19 -10.90
N GLU A 116 29.94 1.75 -12.11
CA GLU A 116 30.34 3.11 -12.44
C GLU A 116 29.25 4.17 -12.14
N LYS A 117 28.12 3.78 -11.49
CA LYS A 117 26.98 4.68 -11.19
C LYS A 117 26.38 5.39 -12.40
N MET A 118 26.49 4.78 -13.57
CA MET A 118 26.03 5.32 -14.84
C MET A 118 24.61 4.87 -15.23
N GLN A 119 23.92 4.10 -14.37
CA GLN A 119 22.54 3.64 -14.60
C GLN A 119 21.47 4.68 -14.16
N ASN A 120 21.78 5.95 -14.28
CA ASN A 120 20.79 7.00 -14.06
C ASN A 120 20.05 7.31 -15.37
N HIS A 121 18.85 7.85 -15.25
CA HIS A 121 18.05 8.28 -16.42
C HIS A 121 18.89 9.18 -17.34
N ARG A 122 19.17 8.68 -18.53
CA ARG A 122 19.84 9.44 -19.58
C ARG A 122 18.77 10.11 -20.45
N GLY A 123 18.35 11.28 -20.09
CA GLY A 123 17.37 12.02 -20.87
C GLY A 123 16.60 13.07 -20.03
N ARG A 124 15.68 13.78 -20.69
CA ARG A 124 14.87 14.86 -20.09
C ARG A 124 13.83 14.41 -19.06
N SER A 125 13.68 13.10 -18.77
CA SER A 125 12.77 12.63 -17.71
C SER A 125 13.43 12.85 -16.34
N GLU A 126 13.06 13.94 -15.69
CA GLU A 126 13.29 14.05 -14.25
C GLU A 126 12.60 12.87 -13.54
N ALA A 127 13.25 12.33 -12.50
CA ALA A 127 12.57 11.39 -11.60
C ALA A 127 11.24 12.02 -11.17
N PRO A 128 10.14 11.26 -11.17
CA PRO A 128 8.86 11.83 -10.76
C PRO A 128 9.03 12.43 -9.38
N LYS A 129 8.81 13.74 -9.26
CA LYS A 129 8.80 14.44 -7.98
C LYS A 129 7.61 13.86 -7.21
N THR A 130 7.86 12.90 -6.32
CA THR A 130 6.85 12.35 -5.44
C THR A 130 6.39 13.47 -4.52
N LYS A 131 5.24 14.06 -4.82
CA LYS A 131 4.58 14.98 -3.91
C LYS A 131 4.21 14.19 -2.66
N LYS A 132 4.54 14.72 -1.48
CA LYS A 132 4.04 14.14 -0.22
C LYS A 132 2.51 14.12 -0.29
N PRO A 133 1.87 13.02 0.12
CA PRO A 133 0.41 12.95 0.12
C PRO A 133 -0.16 14.04 1.05
N THR A 134 -1.18 14.74 0.57
CA THR A 134 -1.97 15.62 1.42
C THR A 134 -2.86 14.76 2.30
N THR A 135 -2.95 15.07 3.59
CA THR A 135 -3.79 14.33 4.52
C THR A 135 -5.02 15.17 4.87
N TYR A 136 -6.19 14.67 4.56
CA TYR A 136 -7.44 15.25 5.05
C TYR A 136 -7.93 14.51 6.28
N ARG A 137 -8.45 15.27 7.24
CA ARG A 137 -8.94 14.77 8.52
C ARG A 137 -10.40 15.16 8.69
N ALA A 138 -11.22 14.22 9.11
CA ALA A 138 -12.60 14.48 9.50
C ALA A 138 -12.78 14.06 10.96
N THR A 139 -13.23 15.02 11.79
CA THR A 139 -13.54 14.84 13.21
C THR A 139 -15.05 14.87 13.47
N ALA A 140 -15.82 15.26 12.46
CA ALA A 140 -17.28 15.32 12.49
C ALA A 140 -17.86 15.05 11.10
N PRO A 141 -19.15 14.72 10.99
CA PRO A 141 -19.84 14.62 9.72
C PRO A 141 -19.77 15.92 8.90
N ASN A 142 -19.84 15.79 7.59
CA ASN A 142 -19.91 16.89 6.62
C ASN A 142 -18.65 17.76 6.51
N GLN A 143 -17.49 17.25 6.91
CA GLN A 143 -16.19 17.93 6.73
C GLN A 143 -15.43 17.48 5.48
N VAL A 144 -15.49 16.20 5.15
CA VAL A 144 -14.84 15.64 3.97
C VAL A 144 -15.77 14.64 3.33
N TYR A 145 -16.12 14.87 2.08
CA TYR A 145 -16.83 13.91 1.26
C TYR A 145 -15.88 13.28 0.24
N MET A 146 -16.14 12.02 -0.03
CA MET A 146 -15.53 11.28 -1.14
C MET A 146 -16.62 10.95 -2.13
N TRP A 147 -16.31 11.04 -3.42
CA TRP A 147 -17.25 10.65 -4.43
C TRP A 147 -16.57 9.96 -5.61
N ASP A 148 -17.34 9.16 -6.28
CA ASP A 148 -16.89 8.43 -7.45
C ASP A 148 -18.08 7.93 -8.26
N ILE A 149 -17.83 7.50 -9.49
CA ILE A 149 -18.82 6.95 -10.41
C ILE A 149 -18.50 5.48 -10.64
N THR A 150 -19.49 4.61 -10.55
CA THR A 150 -19.33 3.21 -10.94
C THR A 150 -20.39 2.79 -11.96
N TYR A 151 -20.02 1.83 -12.80
CA TYR A 151 -20.91 1.26 -13.81
C TYR A 151 -21.77 0.16 -13.21
N LEU A 152 -23.07 0.22 -13.48
CA LEU A 152 -24.04 -0.84 -13.28
C LEU A 152 -24.39 -1.44 -14.64
N ASN A 153 -24.38 -2.76 -14.76
CA ASN A 153 -24.69 -3.42 -16.02
C ASN A 153 -26.14 -3.12 -16.44
N GLY A 154 -26.33 -2.73 -17.67
CA GLY A 154 -27.65 -2.55 -18.31
C GLY A 154 -28.19 -3.86 -18.88
N PRO A 155 -29.33 -3.81 -19.60
CA PRO A 155 -30.01 -5.00 -20.11
C PRO A 155 -29.25 -5.73 -21.21
N HIS A 156 -28.32 -5.05 -21.87
CA HIS A 156 -27.55 -5.62 -22.97
C HIS A 156 -26.04 -5.48 -22.72
N LYS A 157 -25.27 -6.43 -23.25
CA LYS A 157 -23.80 -6.38 -23.14
C LYS A 157 -23.26 -5.09 -23.78
N GLY A 158 -22.49 -4.33 -22.99
CA GLY A 158 -21.92 -3.04 -23.39
C GLY A 158 -22.80 -1.83 -23.08
N MET A 159 -24.01 -2.02 -22.57
CA MET A 159 -24.85 -0.96 -22.03
C MET A 159 -24.65 -0.86 -20.53
N PHE A 160 -24.48 0.35 -20.03
CA PHE A 160 -24.24 0.62 -18.61
C PHE A 160 -25.11 1.78 -18.14
N TYR A 161 -25.49 1.72 -16.88
CA TYR A 161 -25.97 2.87 -16.10
C TYR A 161 -24.85 3.37 -15.19
N TYR A 162 -24.83 4.63 -14.89
CA TYR A 162 -23.76 5.31 -14.16
C TYR A 162 -24.25 5.71 -12.77
N LEU A 163 -23.76 5.02 -11.75
CA LEU A 163 -24.09 5.35 -10.37
C LEU A 163 -23.08 6.36 -9.85
N TYR A 164 -23.55 7.56 -9.57
CA TYR A 164 -22.84 8.61 -8.84
C TYR A 164 -23.07 8.42 -7.36
N LEU A 165 -22.03 8.38 -6.58
CA LEU A 165 -22.15 8.10 -5.16
C LEU A 165 -21.23 9.00 -4.35
N PHE A 166 -21.79 9.67 -3.33
CA PHE A 166 -21.08 10.53 -2.40
C PHE A 166 -21.15 9.93 -1.00
N SER A 167 -20.01 9.80 -0.34
CA SER A 167 -19.90 9.27 1.01
C SER A 167 -19.13 10.21 1.93
N ASP A 168 -19.48 10.21 3.20
CA ASP A 168 -18.80 10.99 4.24
C ASP A 168 -17.56 10.21 4.76
N LEU A 169 -16.43 10.89 4.87
CA LEU A 169 -15.18 10.29 5.37
C LEU A 169 -15.28 9.92 6.86
N TYR A 170 -16.01 10.69 7.67
CA TYR A 170 -16.06 10.49 9.11
C TYR A 170 -16.87 9.27 9.53
N ASP A 171 -18.09 9.17 9.02
CA ASP A 171 -19.04 8.13 9.42
C ASP A 171 -19.30 7.05 8.37
N ARG A 172 -18.70 7.18 7.17
CA ARG A 172 -18.87 6.26 6.03
C ARG A 172 -20.28 6.25 5.43
N SER A 173 -21.19 7.11 5.86
CA SER A 173 -22.53 7.14 5.30
C SER A 173 -22.54 7.58 3.85
N ILE A 174 -23.43 7.00 3.06
CA ILE A 174 -23.77 7.51 1.73
C ILE A 174 -24.68 8.72 1.95
N VAL A 175 -24.16 9.90 1.63
CA VAL A 175 -24.86 11.19 1.81
C VAL A 175 -25.67 11.60 0.59
N GLY A 176 -25.34 11.03 -0.58
CA GLY A 176 -26.08 11.25 -1.79
C GLY A 176 -25.71 10.26 -2.89
N TRP A 177 -26.65 9.99 -3.76
CA TRP A 177 -26.46 9.10 -4.90
C TRP A 177 -27.53 9.39 -5.96
N GLU A 178 -27.23 9.04 -7.21
CA GLU A 178 -28.18 9.00 -8.31
C GLU A 178 -27.65 8.10 -9.43
N VAL A 179 -28.55 7.53 -10.22
CA VAL A 179 -28.22 6.70 -11.38
C VAL A 179 -28.62 7.41 -12.65
N TYR A 180 -27.70 7.52 -13.60
CA TYR A 180 -27.90 8.16 -14.89
C TYR A 180 -27.58 7.22 -16.06
N GLU A 181 -27.99 7.61 -17.27
CA GLU A 181 -27.69 6.90 -18.51
C GLU A 181 -26.36 7.33 -19.15
N GLU A 182 -25.79 8.44 -18.66
CA GLU A 182 -24.52 9.00 -19.16
C GLU A 182 -23.69 9.62 -18.06
N GLU A 183 -22.40 9.78 -18.32
CA GLU A 183 -21.49 10.54 -17.46
C GLU A 183 -21.48 12.02 -17.85
N SER A 184 -21.77 12.91 -16.89
CA SER A 184 -21.79 14.34 -17.09
C SER A 184 -21.37 15.09 -15.82
N ALA A 185 -20.67 16.21 -16.00
CA ALA A 185 -20.33 17.11 -14.91
C ALA A 185 -21.56 17.87 -14.40
N GLU A 186 -22.55 18.06 -15.22
CA GLU A 186 -23.84 18.69 -14.91
C GLU A 186 -24.60 17.84 -13.89
N HIS A 187 -24.69 16.51 -14.12
CA HIS A 187 -25.31 15.56 -13.19
C HIS A 187 -24.61 15.57 -11.82
N ALA A 188 -23.26 15.55 -11.79
CA ALA A 188 -22.50 15.67 -10.57
C ALA A 188 -22.77 16.99 -9.83
N SER A 189 -22.84 18.08 -10.59
CA SER A 189 -23.08 19.44 -10.07
C SER A 189 -24.45 19.58 -9.44
N GLU A 190 -25.48 19.03 -10.08
CA GLU A 190 -26.85 19.05 -9.55
C GLU A 190 -26.95 18.19 -8.29
N LEU A 191 -26.35 17.00 -8.31
CA LEU A 191 -26.38 16.08 -7.18
C LEU A 191 -25.69 16.67 -5.95
N ILE A 192 -24.52 17.31 -6.08
CA ILE A 192 -23.84 17.92 -4.93
C ILE A 192 -24.64 19.11 -4.36
N ARG A 193 -25.35 19.89 -5.19
CA ARG A 193 -26.27 20.93 -4.71
C ARG A 193 -27.39 20.35 -3.85
N GLN A 194 -28.03 19.28 -4.34
CA GLN A 194 -29.09 18.57 -3.61
C GLN A 194 -28.59 17.99 -2.29
N ILE A 195 -27.38 17.40 -2.28
CA ILE A 195 -26.74 16.89 -1.06
C ILE A 195 -26.53 18.02 -0.06
N CYS A 196 -25.99 19.17 -0.47
CA CYS A 196 -25.78 20.31 0.41
C CYS A 196 -27.10 20.83 1.01
N LEU A 197 -28.15 20.92 0.21
CA LEU A 197 -29.50 21.32 0.68
C LEU A 197 -30.06 20.31 1.68
N LYS A 198 -30.02 19.02 1.35
CA LYS A 198 -30.50 17.93 2.22
C LYS A 198 -29.78 17.86 3.56
N GLN A 199 -28.48 18.14 3.56
CA GLN A 199 -27.65 18.15 4.77
C GLN A 199 -27.76 19.48 5.56
N GLY A 200 -28.51 20.44 5.10
CA GLY A 200 -28.66 21.77 5.74
C GLY A 200 -27.33 22.53 5.81
N ARG A 201 -26.42 22.26 4.87
CA ARG A 201 -25.07 22.79 4.90
C ARG A 201 -25.04 24.27 4.53
N LEU A 202 -24.41 25.08 5.39
CA LEU A 202 -24.12 26.50 5.11
C LEU A 202 -22.82 26.61 4.32
N THR A 203 -22.74 27.56 3.38
CA THR A 203 -21.54 27.81 2.55
C THR A 203 -20.31 28.22 3.37
N THR A 204 -20.52 28.71 4.59
CA THR A 204 -19.45 29.10 5.52
C THR A 204 -18.77 27.91 6.22
N GLN A 205 -19.38 26.73 6.19
CA GLN A 205 -18.80 25.54 6.79
C GLN A 205 -17.77 24.92 5.82
N PRO A 206 -16.52 24.70 6.25
CA PRO A 206 -15.51 24.08 5.37
C PRO A 206 -15.91 22.65 5.01
N LEU A 207 -15.94 22.35 3.73
CA LEU A 207 -16.12 21.01 3.19
C LEU A 207 -15.08 20.76 2.12
N VAL A 208 -14.42 19.62 2.20
CA VAL A 208 -13.56 19.11 1.14
C VAL A 208 -14.29 18.02 0.37
N LEU A 209 -14.28 18.09 -0.95
CA LEU A 209 -14.79 17.05 -1.81
C LEU A 209 -13.62 16.37 -2.51
N HIS A 210 -13.36 15.12 -2.15
CA HIS A 210 -12.31 14.31 -2.75
C HIS A 210 -12.87 13.37 -3.82
N SER A 211 -12.15 13.28 -4.95
CA SER A 211 -12.46 12.38 -6.06
C SER A 211 -11.20 11.85 -6.72
N ASP A 212 -11.36 10.93 -7.63
CA ASP A 212 -10.33 10.57 -8.59
C ASP A 212 -10.11 11.68 -9.65
N ASN A 213 -9.41 11.35 -10.74
CA ASN A 213 -9.08 12.28 -11.82
C ASN A 213 -10.00 12.14 -13.04
N GLY A 214 -11.19 11.57 -12.88
CA GLY A 214 -12.15 11.39 -13.96
C GLY A 214 -12.60 12.70 -14.63
N SER A 215 -13.07 12.60 -15.86
CA SER A 215 -13.51 13.78 -16.65
C SER A 215 -14.64 14.57 -15.97
N PRO A 216 -15.70 13.92 -15.42
CA PRO A 216 -16.78 14.65 -14.73
C PRO A 216 -16.29 15.38 -13.47
N MET A 217 -15.23 14.86 -12.81
CA MET A 217 -14.68 15.42 -11.58
C MET A 217 -13.95 16.75 -11.82
N LYS A 218 -13.37 16.92 -13.01
CA LYS A 218 -12.59 18.10 -13.42
C LYS A 218 -13.34 19.03 -14.36
N GLY A 219 -14.58 18.73 -14.68
CA GLY A 219 -15.39 19.56 -15.55
C GLY A 219 -15.55 20.99 -15.02
N ALA A 220 -15.50 21.98 -15.91
CA ALA A 220 -15.62 23.39 -15.52
C ALA A 220 -16.92 23.67 -14.76
N THR A 221 -18.02 23.07 -15.17
CA THR A 221 -19.33 23.15 -14.51
C THR A 221 -19.26 22.67 -13.06
N MET A 222 -18.61 21.51 -12.83
CA MET A 222 -18.43 20.97 -11.50
C MET A 222 -17.58 21.89 -10.62
N LEU A 223 -16.44 22.34 -11.12
CA LEU A 223 -15.55 23.25 -10.38
C LEU A 223 -16.22 24.59 -10.05
N ALA A 224 -16.97 25.17 -10.98
CA ALA A 224 -17.74 26.38 -10.73
C ALA A 224 -18.80 26.18 -9.64
N THR A 225 -19.48 25.03 -9.67
CA THR A 225 -20.47 24.67 -8.64
C THR A 225 -19.84 24.52 -7.26
N LEU A 226 -18.68 23.84 -7.18
CA LEU A 226 -17.96 23.68 -5.91
C LEU A 226 -17.53 25.03 -5.35
N TYR A 227 -17.05 25.93 -6.19
CA TYR A 227 -16.70 27.28 -5.80
C TYR A 227 -17.88 28.06 -5.25
N GLN A 228 -19.04 28.01 -5.95
CA GLN A 228 -20.29 28.65 -5.49
C GLN A 228 -20.77 28.13 -4.15
N LEU A 229 -20.59 26.83 -3.90
CA LEU A 229 -20.98 26.16 -2.66
C LEU A 229 -19.92 26.29 -1.53
N GLY A 230 -18.79 26.97 -1.77
CA GLY A 230 -17.68 27.04 -0.81
C GLY A 230 -17.08 25.69 -0.47
N ILE A 231 -17.01 24.77 -1.46
CA ILE A 231 -16.44 23.43 -1.31
C ILE A 231 -15.06 23.42 -1.92
N THR A 232 -14.08 22.91 -1.17
CA THR A 232 -12.69 22.77 -1.65
C THR A 232 -12.55 21.46 -2.43
N PRO A 233 -12.25 21.50 -3.75
CA PRO A 233 -11.99 20.29 -4.52
C PRO A 233 -10.64 19.69 -4.14
N SER A 234 -10.59 18.37 -4.10
CA SER A 234 -9.37 17.58 -3.92
C SER A 234 -9.39 16.41 -4.90
N ASN A 235 -8.27 16.14 -5.54
CA ASN A 235 -8.16 15.06 -6.51
C ASN A 235 -7.01 14.13 -6.15
N SER A 236 -7.16 12.86 -6.49
CA SER A 236 -6.13 11.84 -6.40
C SER A 236 -4.86 12.24 -7.15
N ARG A 237 -3.70 11.76 -6.72
CA ARG A 237 -2.44 11.97 -7.43
C ARG A 237 -2.48 11.28 -8.80
N PRO A 238 -1.92 11.89 -9.84
CA PRO A 238 -1.88 11.25 -11.17
C PRO A 238 -1.21 9.87 -11.12
N ARG A 239 -1.86 8.86 -11.66
CA ARG A 239 -1.40 7.46 -11.75
C ARG A 239 -1.22 6.75 -10.39
N VAL A 240 -1.88 7.20 -9.35
CA VAL A 240 -1.94 6.54 -8.04
C VAL A 240 -3.36 6.05 -7.82
N SER A 241 -3.57 4.74 -7.91
CA SER A 241 -4.90 4.12 -7.77
C SER A 241 -5.42 4.08 -6.32
N ASN A 242 -4.54 4.15 -5.34
CA ASN A 242 -4.91 3.93 -3.93
C ASN A 242 -5.34 5.21 -3.20
N ASP A 243 -5.57 6.31 -3.89
CA ASP A 243 -5.88 7.59 -3.27
C ASP A 243 -7.39 7.74 -2.94
N ASN A 244 -8.26 6.86 -3.46
CA ASN A 244 -9.69 6.82 -3.11
C ASN A 244 -10.17 5.43 -2.61
N PRO A 245 -9.49 4.83 -1.60
CA PRO A 245 -9.74 3.46 -1.17
C PRO A 245 -11.12 3.23 -0.57
N TYR A 246 -11.74 4.29 -0.07
CA TYR A 246 -13.07 4.21 0.56
C TYR A 246 -14.18 4.06 -0.47
N ALA A 247 -14.14 4.80 -1.58
CA ALA A 247 -15.08 4.64 -2.68
C ALA A 247 -14.92 3.27 -3.34
N GLU A 248 -13.68 2.82 -3.58
CA GLU A 248 -13.40 1.49 -4.12
C GLU A 248 -13.94 0.38 -3.21
N SER A 249 -13.72 0.47 -1.90
CA SER A 249 -14.25 -0.48 -0.91
C SER A 249 -15.78 -0.50 -0.87
N LEU A 250 -16.41 0.66 -1.00
CA LEU A 250 -17.85 0.79 -1.04
C LEU A 250 -18.42 0.14 -2.30
N PHE A 251 -17.84 0.40 -3.48
CA PHE A 251 -18.26 -0.24 -4.73
C PHE A 251 -18.03 -1.74 -4.73
N LYS A 252 -16.98 -2.22 -4.09
CA LYS A 252 -16.79 -3.64 -3.85
C LYS A 252 -17.93 -4.21 -3.01
N THR A 253 -18.28 -3.55 -1.90
CA THR A 253 -19.41 -3.95 -1.05
C THR A 253 -20.72 -4.00 -1.85
N LEU A 254 -20.97 -3.01 -2.71
CA LEU A 254 -22.14 -2.94 -3.58
C LEU A 254 -22.20 -4.10 -4.57
N LYS A 255 -21.12 -4.35 -5.33
CA LYS A 255 -21.09 -5.35 -6.42
C LYS A 255 -21.02 -6.80 -5.90
N TYR A 256 -20.58 -7.02 -4.66
CA TYR A 256 -20.49 -8.35 -4.06
C TYR A 256 -21.69 -8.69 -3.16
N ARG A 257 -22.72 -7.86 -3.14
CA ARG A 257 -23.96 -8.24 -2.45
C ARG A 257 -24.64 -9.43 -3.12
N PRO A 258 -25.21 -10.37 -2.36
CA PRO A 258 -25.90 -11.55 -2.91
C PRO A 258 -27.07 -11.19 -3.82
N ASP A 259 -27.75 -10.06 -3.58
CA ASP A 259 -28.89 -9.55 -4.35
C ASP A 259 -28.50 -8.63 -5.50
N TYR A 260 -27.18 -8.41 -5.73
CA TYR A 260 -26.72 -7.68 -6.92
C TYR A 260 -27.06 -8.44 -8.21
N GLN A 261 -27.55 -7.72 -9.21
CA GLN A 261 -27.96 -8.33 -10.48
C GLN A 261 -26.78 -8.44 -11.48
N PRO A 262 -26.05 -9.56 -11.51
CA PRO A 262 -24.88 -9.68 -12.38
C PRO A 262 -25.23 -9.70 -13.88
N LYS A 263 -26.49 -10.04 -14.22
CA LYS A 263 -27.01 -10.00 -15.59
C LYS A 263 -27.38 -8.58 -16.06
N GLY A 264 -27.37 -7.62 -15.14
CA GLY A 264 -27.73 -6.22 -15.39
C GLY A 264 -29.17 -5.90 -15.06
N PHE A 265 -29.45 -4.60 -14.99
CA PHE A 265 -30.77 -4.04 -14.70
C PHE A 265 -31.53 -3.80 -16.02
N ALA A 266 -32.80 -4.20 -16.09
CA ALA A 266 -33.59 -4.07 -17.31
C ALA A 266 -33.91 -2.60 -17.64
N THR A 267 -34.06 -1.75 -16.61
CA THR A 267 -34.37 -0.32 -16.78
C THR A 267 -33.57 0.53 -15.80
N LEU A 268 -33.43 1.82 -16.13
CA LEU A 268 -32.85 2.81 -15.22
C LEU A 268 -33.61 2.88 -13.89
N GLN A 269 -34.94 2.75 -13.94
CA GLN A 269 -35.78 2.79 -12.75
C GLN A 269 -35.52 1.60 -11.84
N GLU A 270 -35.37 0.40 -12.37
CA GLU A 270 -34.99 -0.80 -11.61
C GLU A 270 -33.63 -0.64 -10.94
N ALA A 271 -32.64 -0.06 -11.64
CA ALA A 271 -31.34 0.24 -11.07
C ALA A 271 -31.43 1.23 -9.90
N ARG A 272 -32.26 2.29 -10.03
CA ARG A 272 -32.52 3.27 -8.98
C ARG A 272 -33.18 2.64 -7.76
N GLU A 273 -34.17 1.80 -7.95
CA GLU A 273 -34.86 1.11 -6.87
C GLU A 273 -33.93 0.19 -6.09
N TRP A 274 -33.12 -0.59 -6.81
CA TRP A 274 -32.15 -1.44 -6.18
C TRP A 274 -31.08 -0.64 -5.40
N VAL A 275 -30.54 0.43 -5.99
CA VAL A 275 -29.56 1.30 -5.31
C VAL A 275 -30.18 1.97 -4.09
N SER A 276 -31.44 2.37 -4.14
CA SER A 276 -32.16 2.93 -2.99
C SER A 276 -32.19 1.94 -1.81
N LEU A 277 -32.54 0.68 -2.07
CA LEU A 277 -32.52 -0.38 -1.05
C LEU A 277 -31.12 -0.65 -0.55
N PHE A 278 -30.12 -0.68 -1.44
CA PHE A 278 -28.71 -0.81 -1.07
C PHE A 278 -28.26 0.30 -0.12
N VAL A 279 -28.58 1.57 -0.43
CA VAL A 279 -28.19 2.71 0.40
C VAL A 279 -28.85 2.67 1.78
N GLN A 280 -30.12 2.29 1.85
CA GLN A 280 -30.80 2.10 3.13
C GLN A 280 -30.09 1.02 3.96
N TRP A 281 -29.88 -0.15 3.40
CA TRP A 281 -29.17 -1.23 4.07
C TRP A 281 -27.76 -0.80 4.49
N TYR A 282 -27.02 -0.13 3.60
CA TYR A 282 -25.64 0.29 3.85
C TYR A 282 -25.54 1.28 5.01
N ASN A 283 -26.42 2.25 5.07
CA ASN A 283 -26.40 3.28 6.10
C ASN A 283 -26.92 2.78 7.46
N TYR A 284 -27.91 1.90 7.49
CA TYR A 284 -28.62 1.54 8.72
C TYR A 284 -28.35 0.14 9.24
N GLU A 285 -27.91 -0.80 8.40
CA GLU A 285 -27.75 -2.21 8.78
C GLU A 285 -26.33 -2.72 8.60
N HIS A 286 -25.59 -2.23 7.59
CA HIS A 286 -24.24 -2.71 7.31
C HIS A 286 -23.25 -2.30 8.40
N HIS A 287 -22.59 -3.30 9.00
CA HIS A 287 -21.58 -3.11 10.03
C HIS A 287 -20.18 -2.93 9.45
N HIS A 288 -19.57 -1.76 9.65
CA HIS A 288 -18.25 -1.45 9.16
C HIS A 288 -17.14 -1.89 10.13
N SER A 289 -16.23 -2.72 9.68
CA SER A 289 -15.06 -3.15 10.50
C SER A 289 -14.19 -1.95 10.94
N GLY A 290 -13.96 -0.98 10.07
CA GLY A 290 -13.25 0.26 10.37
C GLY A 290 -13.97 1.19 11.36
N LEU A 291 -15.27 0.98 11.59
CA LEU A 291 -16.06 1.65 12.62
C LEU A 291 -16.36 0.74 13.82
N LYS A 292 -15.49 -0.24 14.10
CA LYS A 292 -15.70 -1.21 15.17
C LYS A 292 -17.07 -1.92 15.08
N PHE A 293 -17.51 -2.21 13.86
CA PHE A 293 -18.81 -2.83 13.55
C PHE A 293 -20.02 -2.01 14.00
N LEU A 294 -19.90 -0.69 13.94
CA LEU A 294 -21.06 0.21 13.95
C LEU A 294 -21.60 0.36 12.53
N THR A 295 -22.87 0.73 12.42
CA THR A 295 -23.42 1.23 11.16
C THR A 295 -23.04 2.71 10.93
N PRO A 296 -23.03 3.18 9.69
CA PRO A 296 -22.83 4.61 9.41
C PRO A 296 -23.77 5.52 10.20
N ASP A 297 -25.06 5.17 10.28
CA ASP A 297 -26.05 5.93 11.03
C ASP A 297 -25.74 5.99 12.53
N GLN A 298 -25.35 4.88 13.14
CA GLN A 298 -24.95 4.84 14.54
C GLN A 298 -23.76 5.77 14.83
N ARG A 299 -22.81 5.86 13.89
CA ARG A 299 -21.67 6.79 14.00
C ARG A 299 -22.11 8.22 13.81
N ARG A 300 -22.93 8.49 12.78
CA ARG A 300 -23.43 9.83 12.42
C ARG A 300 -24.29 10.44 13.51
N SER A 301 -25.17 9.64 14.11
CA SER A 301 -26.07 10.06 15.19
C SER A 301 -25.42 10.23 16.56
N GLY A 302 -24.10 9.98 16.68
CA GLY A 302 -23.35 10.11 17.93
C GLY A 302 -23.55 8.97 18.94
N LYS A 303 -24.25 7.90 18.56
CA LYS A 303 -24.52 6.72 19.44
C LYS A 303 -23.33 5.79 19.63
N SER A 304 -22.19 6.09 18.98
CA SER A 304 -21.02 5.22 18.95
C SER A 304 -20.53 4.84 20.34
N GLN A 305 -20.33 5.81 21.20
CA GLN A 305 -19.74 5.61 22.52
C GLN A 305 -20.63 4.71 23.40
N GLU A 306 -21.92 4.99 23.44
CA GLU A 306 -22.89 4.19 24.20
C GLU A 306 -22.89 2.72 23.75
N ILE A 307 -22.95 2.49 22.42
CA ILE A 307 -23.00 1.13 21.86
C ILE A 307 -21.71 0.37 22.14
N LEU A 308 -20.55 1.03 21.97
CA LEU A 308 -19.26 0.39 22.15
C LEU A 308 -18.96 0.11 23.62
N GLU A 309 -19.35 1.00 24.52
CA GLU A 309 -19.26 0.79 25.97
C GLU A 309 -20.12 -0.41 26.41
N LYS A 310 -21.36 -0.50 25.93
CA LYS A 310 -22.21 -1.65 26.21
C LYS A 310 -21.59 -2.97 25.71
N ARG A 311 -20.97 -2.97 24.52
CA ARG A 311 -20.24 -4.14 24.00
C ARG A 311 -19.05 -4.50 24.88
N HIS A 312 -18.28 -3.50 25.33
CA HIS A 312 -17.16 -3.69 26.24
C HIS A 312 -17.62 -4.38 27.54
N GLN A 313 -18.66 -3.87 28.17
CA GLN A 313 -19.22 -4.45 29.40
C GLN A 313 -19.67 -5.91 29.23
N VAL A 314 -20.31 -6.24 28.11
CA VAL A 314 -20.71 -7.63 27.80
C VAL A 314 -19.49 -8.55 27.66
N TYR A 315 -18.40 -8.07 27.04
CA TYR A 315 -17.17 -8.85 26.88
C TYR A 315 -16.43 -9.03 28.22
N GLU A 316 -16.36 -8.01 29.07
CA GLU A 316 -15.75 -8.12 30.42
C GLU A 316 -16.55 -9.08 31.30
N ALA A 317 -17.88 -8.97 31.33
CA ALA A 317 -18.72 -9.91 32.05
C ALA A 317 -18.58 -11.37 31.58
N ALA A 318 -18.41 -11.57 30.24
CA ALA A 318 -18.14 -12.88 29.70
C ALA A 318 -16.77 -13.43 30.11
N LYS A 319 -15.77 -12.56 30.19
CA LYS A 319 -14.40 -12.89 30.65
C LYS A 319 -14.39 -13.24 32.14
N GLU A 320 -15.09 -12.50 32.96
CA GLU A 320 -15.26 -12.82 34.38
C GLU A 320 -15.90 -14.18 34.60
N LYS A 321 -16.92 -14.51 33.79
CA LYS A 321 -17.62 -15.79 33.85
C LYS A 321 -16.79 -16.99 33.33
N TYR A 322 -15.92 -16.76 32.34
CA TYR A 322 -15.15 -17.82 31.67
C TYR A 322 -13.70 -17.40 31.45
N PRO A 323 -12.91 -17.13 32.51
CA PRO A 323 -11.57 -16.55 32.41
C PRO A 323 -10.59 -17.40 31.58
N GLU A 324 -10.78 -18.73 31.58
CA GLU A 324 -9.97 -19.67 30.82
C GLU A 324 -10.00 -19.44 29.31
N ARG A 325 -11.06 -18.83 28.76
CA ARG A 325 -11.18 -18.55 27.32
C ARG A 325 -10.25 -17.43 26.88
N TRP A 326 -9.83 -16.58 27.80
CA TRP A 326 -8.94 -15.45 27.50
C TRP A 326 -7.48 -15.72 27.85
N ASN A 327 -7.16 -16.73 28.66
CA ASN A 327 -5.79 -17.06 29.07
C ASN A 327 -4.99 -15.82 29.53
N GLY A 328 -5.58 -14.96 30.34
CA GLY A 328 -4.97 -13.71 30.84
C GLY A 328 -4.91 -12.55 29.82
N ARG A 329 -5.40 -12.74 28.60
CA ARG A 329 -5.44 -11.66 27.60
C ARG A 329 -6.57 -10.67 27.88
N ALA A 330 -6.40 -9.44 27.37
CA ALA A 330 -7.47 -8.44 27.38
C ALA A 330 -8.61 -8.86 26.44
N THR A 331 -9.81 -8.33 26.68
CA THR A 331 -10.94 -8.44 25.76
C THR A 331 -10.66 -7.59 24.50
N ARG A 332 -11.58 -7.64 23.55
CA ARG A 332 -11.47 -6.87 22.30
C ARG A 332 -11.49 -5.36 22.61
N ASP A 333 -10.56 -4.64 22.02
CA ASP A 333 -10.56 -3.18 22.04
C ASP A 333 -11.72 -2.61 21.21
N TRP A 334 -12.63 -1.91 21.89
CA TRP A 334 -13.80 -1.25 21.32
C TRP A 334 -13.62 0.26 21.19
N SER A 335 -12.42 0.81 21.49
CA SER A 335 -12.17 2.23 21.31
C SER A 335 -12.24 2.62 19.83
N LEU A 336 -12.91 3.73 19.55
CA LEU A 336 -13.01 4.28 18.20
C LEU A 336 -12.09 5.50 18.11
N PRO A 337 -11.32 5.65 17.03
CA PRO A 337 -10.57 6.87 16.83
C PRO A 337 -11.52 8.06 16.62
N ASP A 338 -11.20 9.19 17.26
CA ASP A 338 -11.99 10.41 17.15
C ASP A 338 -11.99 11.05 15.76
N LEU A 339 -11.07 10.61 14.91
CA LEU A 339 -10.88 11.16 13.58
C LEU A 339 -10.79 10.06 12.51
N SER A 340 -11.24 10.39 11.31
CA SER A 340 -11.01 9.61 10.10
C SER A 340 -10.01 10.32 9.18
N LEU A 341 -9.14 9.55 8.55
CA LEU A 341 -8.05 10.06 7.72
C LEU A 341 -8.16 9.52 6.30
N ILE A 342 -7.82 10.37 5.33
CA ILE A 342 -7.46 9.97 3.98
C ILE A 342 -6.13 10.61 3.59
N HIS A 343 -5.21 9.82 3.05
CA HIS A 343 -3.92 10.26 2.51
C HIS A 343 -4.01 10.27 0.99
N ILE A 344 -3.73 11.41 0.38
CA ILE A 344 -3.90 11.65 -1.07
C ILE A 344 -2.59 12.07 -1.70
#